data_6dd5bedfeeb3a4efcb0ae441729d8f32
#
_entry.id   6dd5bedfeeb3a4efcb0ae441729d8f32
#
_cell.length_a   1.000
_cell.length_b   1.000
_cell.length_c   1.000
_cell.angle_alpha   90.00
_cell.angle_beta   90.00
_cell.angle_gamma   90.00
#
_symmetry.space_group_name_H-M   'P 1'
#
loop_
_entity.id
_entity.type
_entity.pdbx_description
1 polymer ?
#
loop_
_entity_poly.entity_id
_entity_poly.type
_entity_poly.pdbx_seq_one_letter_code
_entity_poly.pdbx_strand_id
1 'polypeptide(L)'
;MKAHWIRRAASAAAATLACTLAHAAGTVGNTLPAGFPAIEDASLGKPIIGFGAAGAVHRTPVIFIHGNNDTPFPTACNPFGSMQSFAQFFADSGYSTAELWGIGYEGDQCDLAVQVDPTPPSGATRRSSIAHTNAANVPDLRRFVAAVLEFTGAKQVDIVAHSLGVTITREWIRQDDAQRTVRRFVAIDGPNHGIINCSPNPANFYQLPSQGGFTPASEVCVELGSPDTPFLKRLNKGDDTPGPTQYLVIRNADTSFVYFSLQDGVFPPVPAEDSFGRPTDFSRSATLRGARQLDLTGQGAFDPILGSTHLGILNSPQTRQAALEFLTSRHPH
;
A
#
# COMPACT_ATOMS: atom_id res chain seq x y z
N MET A 1 61.10 -17.78 -60.42
CA MET A 1 60.18 -16.66 -60.06
C MET A 1 58.77 -17.28 -59.86
N LYS A 2 58.33 -17.43 -58.64
CA LYS A 2 57.01 -17.97 -58.31
C LYS A 2 56.20 -16.88 -57.65
N ALA A 3 55.13 -16.44 -58.26
CA ALA A 3 54.20 -15.42 -57.74
C ALA A 3 53.17 -16.06 -56.82
N HIS A 4 53.15 -15.63 -55.56
CA HIS A 4 52.13 -16.01 -54.59
C HIS A 4 50.93 -15.05 -54.66
N TRP A 5 49.76 -15.60 -54.99
CA TRP A 5 48.49 -14.90 -54.95
C TRP A 5 47.92 -15.02 -53.55
N ILE A 6 47.78 -13.89 -52.83
CA ILE A 6 47.11 -13.82 -51.53
C ILE A 6 45.65 -13.48 -51.81
N ARG A 7 44.74 -14.43 -51.54
CA ARG A 7 43.31 -14.20 -51.54
C ARG A 7 42.92 -13.54 -50.20
N ARG A 8 42.47 -12.32 -50.22
CA ARG A 8 41.83 -11.67 -49.06
C ARG A 8 40.36 -12.11 -49.03
N ALA A 9 39.97 -12.86 -48.02
CA ALA A 9 38.57 -13.12 -47.68
C ALA A 9 38.00 -11.91 -46.94
N ALA A 10 37.04 -11.25 -47.52
CA ALA A 10 36.26 -10.19 -46.84
C ALA A 10 35.13 -10.88 -46.09
N SER A 11 35.24 -10.88 -44.74
CA SER A 11 34.14 -11.29 -43.85
C SER A 11 33.18 -10.12 -43.68
N ALA A 12 32.00 -10.25 -44.31
CA ALA A 12 30.90 -9.32 -44.08
C ALA A 12 30.24 -9.71 -42.74
N ALA A 13 30.44 -8.90 -41.71
CA ALA A 13 29.70 -8.99 -40.46
C ALA A 13 28.30 -8.36 -40.66
N ALA A 14 27.29 -9.19 -40.72
CA ALA A 14 25.90 -8.74 -40.67
C ALA A 14 25.55 -8.32 -39.23
N ALA A 15 25.53 -7.03 -38.94
CA ALA A 15 25.00 -6.50 -37.70
C ALA A 15 23.48 -6.58 -37.75
N THR A 16 22.90 -7.57 -37.08
CA THR A 16 21.45 -7.62 -36.82
C THR A 16 21.11 -6.53 -35.80
N LEU A 17 20.56 -5.43 -36.27
CA LEU A 17 19.93 -4.41 -35.43
C LEU A 17 18.65 -5.03 -34.86
N ALA A 18 18.71 -5.49 -33.61
CA ALA A 18 17.52 -5.82 -32.85
C ALA A 18 16.85 -4.48 -32.48
N CYS A 19 15.88 -4.04 -33.28
CA CYS A 19 14.93 -3.01 -32.85
C CYS A 19 14.13 -3.55 -31.68
N THR A 20 14.53 -3.23 -30.47
CA THR A 20 13.65 -3.31 -29.31
C THR A 20 12.56 -2.27 -29.54
N LEU A 21 11.37 -2.72 -29.94
CA LEU A 21 10.16 -1.91 -29.89
C LEU A 21 9.97 -1.52 -28.42
N ALA A 22 10.39 -0.34 -28.05
CA ALA A 22 9.97 0.28 -26.81
C ALA A 22 8.45 0.43 -26.94
N HIS A 23 7.69 -0.49 -26.30
CA HIS A 23 6.28 -0.26 -26.12
C HIS A 23 6.17 1.00 -25.26
N ALA A 24 5.47 2.01 -25.78
CA ALA A 24 5.16 3.18 -24.97
C ALA A 24 4.42 2.67 -23.72
N ALA A 25 4.97 2.98 -22.55
CA ALA A 25 4.32 2.65 -21.30
C ALA A 25 2.91 3.27 -21.31
N GLY A 26 1.90 2.47 -20.99
CA GLY A 26 0.53 2.97 -20.87
C GLY A 26 0.42 3.93 -19.70
N THR A 27 -0.52 4.87 -19.75
CA THR A 27 -0.82 5.74 -18.60
C THR A 27 -1.80 5.03 -17.67
N VAL A 28 -1.47 4.94 -16.39
CA VAL A 28 -2.37 4.42 -15.36
C VAL A 28 -3.52 5.42 -15.18
N GLY A 29 -4.73 4.95 -15.42
CA GLY A 29 -5.95 5.75 -15.30
C GLY A 29 -6.39 5.97 -13.84
N ASN A 30 -7.57 6.56 -13.70
CA ASN A 30 -8.23 6.81 -12.41
C ASN A 30 -9.64 6.20 -12.36
N THR A 31 -9.91 5.22 -13.20
CA THR A 31 -11.19 4.53 -13.28
C THR A 31 -10.98 3.03 -13.40
N LEU A 32 -11.96 2.27 -12.97
CA LEU A 32 -12.06 0.84 -13.27
C LEU A 32 -12.56 0.65 -14.71
N PRO A 33 -12.10 -0.40 -15.42
CA PRO A 33 -12.48 -0.61 -16.82
C PRO A 33 -13.96 -1.00 -16.96
N ALA A 34 -14.53 -0.73 -18.14
CA ALA A 34 -15.87 -1.18 -18.46
C ALA A 34 -16.01 -2.71 -18.28
N GLY A 35 -17.09 -3.14 -17.65
CA GLY A 35 -17.34 -4.56 -17.35
C GLY A 35 -16.66 -5.06 -16.07
N PHE A 36 -15.84 -4.26 -15.39
CA PHE A 36 -15.39 -4.60 -14.05
C PHE A 36 -16.58 -4.54 -13.08
N PRO A 37 -16.75 -5.52 -12.17
CA PRO A 37 -17.90 -5.53 -11.27
C PRO A 37 -17.93 -4.28 -10.37
N ALA A 38 -19.11 -3.68 -10.23
CA ALA A 38 -19.31 -2.64 -9.22
C ALA A 38 -19.30 -3.29 -7.83
N ILE A 39 -18.43 -2.79 -6.96
CA ILE A 39 -18.29 -3.23 -5.58
C ILE A 39 -18.76 -2.09 -4.70
N GLU A 40 -19.77 -2.34 -3.89
CA GLU A 40 -20.28 -1.37 -2.94
C GLU A 40 -19.47 -1.44 -1.64
N ASP A 41 -18.94 -0.30 -1.23
CA ASP A 41 -18.39 -0.10 0.11
C ASP A 41 -19.57 0.00 1.10
N ALA A 42 -19.74 -1.05 1.90
CA ALA A 42 -20.86 -1.13 2.84
C ALA A 42 -20.74 -0.09 3.97
N SER A 43 -19.54 0.41 4.29
CA SER A 43 -19.33 1.43 5.30
C SER A 43 -19.82 2.80 4.85
N LEU A 44 -19.73 3.09 3.54
CA LEU A 44 -20.13 4.34 2.91
C LEU A 44 -21.48 4.23 2.19
N GLY A 45 -21.91 3.02 1.84
CA GLY A 45 -23.10 2.78 1.01
C GLY A 45 -22.94 3.32 -0.40
N LYS A 46 -21.74 3.18 -0.98
CA LYS A 46 -21.36 3.70 -2.29
C LYS A 46 -20.45 2.73 -3.01
N PRO A 47 -20.40 2.77 -4.35
CA PRO A 47 -19.39 2.05 -5.10
C PRO A 47 -17.97 2.50 -4.67
N ILE A 48 -17.08 1.53 -4.54
CA ILE A 48 -15.65 1.83 -4.35
C ILE A 48 -15.10 2.54 -5.60
N ILE A 49 -14.12 3.40 -5.40
CA ILE A 49 -13.32 3.95 -6.49
C ILE A 49 -12.08 3.07 -6.72
N GLY A 50 -11.40 3.25 -7.85
CA GLY A 50 -10.20 2.50 -8.13
C GLY A 50 -9.69 2.75 -9.53
N PHE A 51 -8.56 2.13 -9.86
CA PHE A 51 -8.03 2.13 -11.20
C PHE A 51 -7.68 0.71 -11.65
N GLY A 52 -7.67 0.53 -12.97
CA GLY A 52 -7.29 -0.69 -13.66
C GLY A 52 -7.53 -0.51 -15.15
N ALA A 53 -7.18 -1.48 -15.95
CA ALA A 53 -7.43 -1.43 -17.39
C ALA A 53 -7.76 -2.82 -17.94
N ALA A 54 -8.53 -2.85 -19.02
CA ALA A 54 -8.71 -4.03 -19.84
C ALA A 54 -7.47 -4.23 -20.73
N GLY A 55 -7.09 -5.48 -20.99
CA GLY A 55 -5.99 -5.79 -21.90
C GLY A 55 -5.34 -7.13 -21.60
N ALA A 56 -4.30 -7.45 -22.35
CA ALA A 56 -3.55 -8.69 -22.14
C ALA A 56 -2.73 -8.62 -20.83
N VAL A 57 -2.77 -9.72 -20.09
CA VAL A 57 -2.04 -9.91 -18.83
C VAL A 57 -0.98 -10.97 -19.04
N HIS A 58 0.28 -10.60 -18.88
CA HIS A 58 1.44 -11.48 -19.05
C HIS A 58 2.20 -11.74 -17.74
N ARG A 59 1.98 -10.87 -16.74
CA ARG A 59 2.56 -10.95 -15.40
C ARG A 59 1.44 -11.09 -14.37
N THR A 60 1.80 -11.54 -13.18
CA THR A 60 0.87 -11.51 -12.05
C THR A 60 0.37 -10.09 -11.83
N PRO A 61 -0.95 -9.85 -11.81
CA PRO A 61 -1.49 -8.52 -11.54
C PRO A 61 -1.05 -8.00 -10.17
N VAL A 62 -0.76 -6.72 -10.09
CA VAL A 62 -0.38 -6.03 -8.85
C VAL A 62 -1.55 -5.18 -8.38
N ILE A 63 -1.95 -5.35 -7.12
CA ILE A 63 -2.96 -4.52 -6.47
C ILE A 63 -2.28 -3.57 -5.51
N PHE A 64 -2.51 -2.27 -5.72
CA PHE A 64 -2.03 -1.18 -4.89
C PHE A 64 -3.12 -0.79 -3.88
N ILE A 65 -2.77 -0.77 -2.59
CA ILE A 65 -3.69 -0.58 -1.47
C ILE A 65 -3.17 0.58 -0.63
N HIS A 66 -3.91 1.68 -0.60
CA HIS A 66 -3.53 2.90 0.10
C HIS A 66 -3.62 2.78 1.63
N GLY A 67 -3.15 3.80 2.34
CA GLY A 67 -3.23 3.92 3.80
C GLY A 67 -4.50 4.63 4.27
N ASN A 68 -4.63 4.76 5.60
CA ASN A 68 -5.69 5.53 6.20
C ASN A 68 -5.66 6.98 5.69
N ASN A 69 -6.82 7.52 5.38
CA ASN A 69 -7.00 8.90 4.93
C ASN A 69 -6.22 9.23 3.63
N ASP A 70 -6.01 8.23 2.77
CA ASP A 70 -5.46 8.38 1.44
C ASP A 70 -6.47 7.85 0.41
N THR A 71 -6.17 7.99 -0.87
CA THR A 71 -6.99 7.52 -2.00
C THR A 71 -6.09 6.84 -3.03
N PRO A 72 -6.63 5.98 -3.92
CA PRO A 72 -5.82 5.29 -4.90
C PRO A 72 -5.21 6.23 -5.94
N PHE A 73 -5.83 7.38 -6.19
CA PHE A 73 -5.41 8.46 -7.09
C PHE A 73 -5.93 9.79 -6.55
N PRO A 74 -5.38 10.96 -6.96
CA PRO A 74 -5.86 12.26 -6.49
C PRO A 74 -7.35 12.48 -6.80
N THR A 75 -8.10 12.94 -5.79
CA THR A 75 -9.53 13.27 -5.88
C THR A 75 -9.76 14.74 -5.57
N ALA A 76 -10.99 15.21 -5.74
CA ALA A 76 -11.35 16.59 -5.37
C ALA A 76 -11.18 16.87 -3.86
N CYS A 77 -11.27 15.83 -3.02
CA CYS A 77 -11.23 15.91 -1.57
C CYS A 77 -9.91 15.41 -0.97
N ASN A 78 -9.11 14.71 -1.76
CA ASN A 78 -7.77 14.25 -1.36
C ASN A 78 -6.79 14.43 -2.52
N PRO A 79 -5.83 15.36 -2.44
CA PRO A 79 -4.89 15.62 -3.52
C PRO A 79 -3.73 14.61 -3.60
N PHE A 80 -3.60 13.70 -2.64
CA PHE A 80 -2.42 12.85 -2.53
C PHE A 80 -2.44 11.69 -3.53
N GLY A 81 -3.16 10.62 -3.30
CA GLY A 81 -3.34 9.52 -4.27
C GLY A 81 -2.05 8.86 -4.75
N SER A 82 -1.12 8.61 -3.84
CA SER A 82 0.25 8.15 -4.15
C SER A 82 0.31 6.79 -4.85
N MET A 83 -0.73 5.96 -4.74
CA MET A 83 -0.74 4.62 -5.33
C MET A 83 -0.78 4.64 -6.86
N GLN A 84 -1.49 5.58 -7.47
CA GLN A 84 -1.49 5.73 -8.92
C GLN A 84 -0.10 6.07 -9.46
N SER A 85 0.61 6.99 -8.82
CA SER A 85 1.97 7.35 -9.23
C SER A 85 2.96 6.20 -9.01
N PHE A 86 2.73 5.37 -7.99
CA PHE A 86 3.52 4.17 -7.76
C PHE A 86 3.24 3.12 -8.86
N ALA A 87 1.98 2.91 -9.22
CA ALA A 87 1.60 2.03 -10.32
C ALA A 87 2.15 2.53 -11.66
N GLN A 88 2.17 3.86 -11.90
CA GLN A 88 2.78 4.44 -13.09
C GLN A 88 4.27 4.09 -13.20
N PHE A 89 5.02 4.14 -12.09
CA PHE A 89 6.42 3.69 -12.08
C PHE A 89 6.56 2.22 -12.54
N PHE A 90 5.60 1.36 -12.20
CA PHE A 90 5.59 -0.03 -12.70
C PHE A 90 5.27 -0.09 -14.19
N ALA A 91 4.33 0.71 -14.68
CA ALA A 91 4.04 0.80 -16.11
C ALA A 91 5.28 1.25 -16.90
N ASP A 92 5.96 2.31 -16.43
CA ASP A 92 7.20 2.81 -17.02
C ASP A 92 8.33 1.77 -16.99
N SER A 93 8.25 0.82 -16.05
CA SER A 93 9.17 -0.31 -15.90
C SER A 93 8.73 -1.57 -16.67
N GLY A 94 7.72 -1.45 -17.56
CA GLY A 94 7.31 -2.49 -18.50
C GLY A 94 6.19 -3.40 -18.02
N TYR A 95 5.42 -3.04 -17.00
CA TYR A 95 4.11 -3.64 -16.76
C TYR A 95 3.07 -3.11 -17.74
N SER A 96 2.13 -3.95 -18.17
CA SER A 96 0.91 -3.48 -18.83
C SER A 96 0.00 -2.79 -17.83
N THR A 97 -0.72 -1.74 -18.24
CA THR A 97 -1.74 -1.13 -17.36
C THR A 97 -2.85 -2.10 -16.97
N ALA A 98 -3.09 -3.15 -17.77
CA ALA A 98 -4.00 -4.24 -17.42
C ALA A 98 -3.51 -5.13 -16.26
N GLU A 99 -2.24 -5.02 -15.89
CA GLU A 99 -1.61 -5.72 -14.78
C GLU A 99 -1.54 -4.86 -13.50
N LEU A 100 -2.02 -3.61 -13.55
CA LEU A 100 -1.90 -2.64 -12.44
C LEU A 100 -3.29 -2.20 -11.98
N TRP A 101 -3.59 -2.48 -10.73
CA TRP A 101 -4.90 -2.27 -10.13
C TRP A 101 -4.79 -1.51 -8.82
N GLY A 102 -5.73 -0.62 -8.54
CA GLY A 102 -5.78 0.10 -7.27
C GLY A 102 -7.19 0.13 -6.72
N ILE A 103 -7.32 -0.12 -5.44
CA ILE A 103 -8.58 -0.05 -4.70
C ILE A 103 -8.63 1.22 -3.87
N GLY A 104 -9.79 1.89 -3.85
CA GLY A 104 -10.10 3.00 -2.97
C GLY A 104 -11.21 2.60 -2.00
N TYR A 105 -10.83 2.01 -0.88
CA TYR A 105 -11.78 1.49 0.09
C TYR A 105 -12.44 2.59 0.94
N GLU A 106 -11.86 3.73 1.14
CA GLU A 106 -12.46 4.89 1.82
C GLU A 106 -13.17 5.85 0.82
N GLY A 107 -13.56 5.34 -0.34
CA GLY A 107 -14.16 6.12 -1.42
C GLY A 107 -13.23 7.24 -1.92
N ASP A 108 -13.81 8.34 -2.36
CA ASP A 108 -13.09 9.56 -2.74
C ASP A 108 -12.82 10.50 -1.56
N GLN A 109 -13.30 10.13 -0.37
CA GLN A 109 -13.25 10.86 0.90
C GLN A 109 -14.04 12.19 0.93
N CYS A 110 -14.74 12.55 -0.13
CA CYS A 110 -15.54 13.77 -0.15
C CYS A 110 -16.65 13.77 0.90
N ASP A 111 -17.25 12.61 1.13
CA ASP A 111 -18.26 12.45 2.16
C ASP A 111 -17.70 12.44 3.58
N LEU A 112 -16.46 11.97 3.74
CA LEU A 112 -15.78 11.97 5.02
C LEU A 112 -15.40 13.40 5.44
N ALA A 113 -15.01 14.24 4.47
CA ALA A 113 -14.59 15.62 4.70
C ALA A 113 -15.76 16.57 5.08
N VAL A 114 -16.97 16.27 4.64
CA VAL A 114 -18.13 17.17 4.82
C VAL A 114 -18.77 17.00 6.21
N GLN A 115 -18.44 15.97 6.96
CA GLN A 115 -19.05 15.68 8.25
C GLN A 115 -18.28 16.36 9.39
N VAL A 116 -18.57 17.63 9.58
CA VAL A 116 -17.86 18.51 10.54
C VAL A 116 -18.49 18.47 11.94
N ASP A 117 -19.51 17.66 12.21
CA ASP A 117 -20.15 17.65 13.52
C ASP A 117 -19.37 16.80 14.53
N PRO A 118 -18.70 17.41 15.52
CA PRO A 118 -17.95 16.70 16.55
C PRO A 118 -18.85 15.97 17.55
N THR A 119 -20.16 16.23 17.54
CA THR A 119 -21.15 15.58 18.40
C THR A 119 -22.27 14.99 17.56
N PRO A 120 -22.05 13.84 16.90
CA PRO A 120 -23.05 13.32 16.00
C PRO A 120 -24.26 12.83 16.79
N PRO A 121 -25.42 13.41 16.59
CA PRO A 121 -26.66 12.79 17.03
C PRO A 121 -27.08 11.65 16.12
N SER A 122 -26.37 11.43 15.02
CA SER A 122 -26.76 10.46 14.00
C SER A 122 -25.57 9.64 13.50
N GLY A 123 -25.84 8.45 12.99
CA GLY A 123 -24.85 7.48 12.50
C GLY A 123 -23.94 7.92 11.36
N ALA A 124 -24.05 9.13 10.82
CA ALA A 124 -23.25 9.58 9.69
C ALA A 124 -21.76 9.77 10.03
N THR A 125 -21.44 10.51 11.12
CA THR A 125 -20.05 10.68 11.58
C THR A 125 -19.47 9.37 12.10
N ARG A 126 -20.30 8.58 12.77
CA ARG A 126 -19.94 7.24 13.23
C ARG A 126 -19.65 6.30 12.05
N ARG A 127 -20.44 6.42 10.98
CA ARG A 127 -20.29 5.64 9.76
C ARG A 127 -18.96 5.94 9.07
N SER A 128 -18.60 7.21 8.93
CA SER A 128 -17.33 7.59 8.33
C SER A 128 -16.13 7.22 9.21
N SER A 129 -16.27 7.24 10.54
CA SER A 129 -15.25 6.70 11.44
C SER A 129 -15.02 5.21 11.22
N ILE A 130 -16.08 4.44 11.01
CA ILE A 130 -16.00 3.00 10.69
C ILE A 130 -15.29 2.77 9.37
N ALA A 131 -15.41 3.63 8.38
CA ALA A 131 -14.72 3.52 7.09
C ALA A 131 -13.19 3.45 7.23
N HIS A 132 -12.63 3.95 8.32
CA HIS A 132 -11.20 3.93 8.64
C HIS A 132 -10.75 2.67 9.41
N THR A 133 -11.52 1.59 9.39
CA THR A 133 -11.21 0.36 10.13
C THR A 133 -10.84 -0.80 9.21
N ASN A 134 -10.07 -1.75 9.73
CA ASN A 134 -9.80 -2.99 9.02
C ASN A 134 -11.09 -3.80 8.82
N ALA A 135 -11.95 -3.84 9.84
CA ALA A 135 -13.18 -4.61 9.83
C ALA A 135 -14.12 -4.19 8.68
N ALA A 136 -14.22 -2.90 8.38
CA ALA A 136 -15.02 -2.39 7.27
C ALA A 136 -14.39 -2.69 5.90
N ASN A 137 -13.07 -2.63 5.79
CA ASN A 137 -12.37 -2.62 4.51
C ASN A 137 -11.88 -4.00 4.04
N VAL A 138 -11.76 -4.98 4.93
CA VAL A 138 -11.44 -6.37 4.55
C VAL A 138 -12.46 -6.97 3.56
N PRO A 139 -13.78 -6.82 3.74
CA PRO A 139 -14.76 -7.31 2.77
C PRO A 139 -14.63 -6.67 1.38
N ASP A 140 -14.25 -5.39 1.32
CA ASP A 140 -14.07 -4.67 0.06
C ASP A 140 -12.84 -5.16 -0.68
N LEU A 141 -11.71 -5.31 0.03
CA LEU A 141 -10.50 -5.90 -0.54
C LEU A 141 -10.75 -7.33 -1.06
N ARG A 142 -11.44 -8.16 -0.28
CA ARG A 142 -11.81 -9.52 -0.68
C ARG A 142 -12.54 -9.55 -2.01
N ARG A 143 -13.60 -8.74 -2.14
CA ARG A 143 -14.39 -8.64 -3.37
C ARG A 143 -13.58 -8.09 -4.53
N PHE A 144 -12.75 -7.08 -4.26
CA PHE A 144 -11.90 -6.47 -5.28
C PHE A 144 -10.87 -7.46 -5.85
N VAL A 145 -10.18 -8.20 -4.99
CA VAL A 145 -9.22 -9.23 -5.42
C VAL A 145 -9.92 -10.31 -6.25
N ALA A 146 -11.08 -10.79 -5.80
CA ALA A 146 -11.86 -11.77 -6.56
C ALA A 146 -12.24 -11.25 -7.95
N ALA A 147 -12.69 -9.99 -8.02
CA ALA A 147 -13.04 -9.34 -9.28
C ALA A 147 -11.82 -9.16 -10.21
N VAL A 148 -10.66 -8.77 -9.68
CA VAL A 148 -9.41 -8.67 -10.47
C VAL A 148 -9.02 -10.02 -11.03
N LEU A 149 -9.06 -11.08 -10.24
CA LEU A 149 -8.72 -12.44 -10.69
C LEU A 149 -9.69 -12.92 -11.78
N GLU A 150 -10.99 -12.70 -11.62
CA GLU A 150 -12.01 -13.04 -12.62
C GLU A 150 -11.79 -12.24 -13.91
N PHE A 151 -11.63 -10.92 -13.80
CA PHE A 151 -11.50 -10.02 -14.94
C PHE A 151 -10.22 -10.26 -15.75
N THR A 152 -9.12 -10.59 -15.08
CA THR A 152 -7.80 -10.81 -15.70
C THR A 152 -7.56 -12.26 -16.10
N GLY A 153 -8.33 -13.21 -15.56
CA GLY A 153 -8.06 -14.65 -15.68
C GLY A 153 -6.82 -15.12 -14.91
N ALA A 154 -6.23 -14.26 -14.08
CA ALA A 154 -5.07 -14.61 -13.27
C ALA A 154 -5.46 -15.55 -12.12
N LYS A 155 -4.50 -16.38 -11.67
CA LYS A 155 -4.71 -17.30 -10.53
C LYS A 155 -4.24 -16.71 -9.21
N GLN A 156 -3.37 -15.74 -9.25
CA GLN A 156 -2.77 -15.07 -8.10
C GLN A 156 -2.61 -13.58 -8.39
N VAL A 157 -2.48 -12.82 -7.32
CA VAL A 157 -2.11 -11.40 -7.36
C VAL A 157 -0.83 -11.16 -6.58
N ASP A 158 -0.14 -10.07 -6.91
CA ASP A 158 0.84 -9.44 -6.04
C ASP A 158 0.19 -8.24 -5.36
N ILE A 159 0.67 -7.88 -4.18
CA ILE A 159 0.13 -6.76 -3.43
C ILE A 159 1.25 -5.80 -3.05
N VAL A 160 0.99 -4.50 -3.24
CA VAL A 160 1.76 -3.40 -2.69
C VAL A 160 0.81 -2.60 -1.79
N ALA A 161 1.02 -2.65 -0.49
CA ALA A 161 0.15 -1.96 0.46
C ALA A 161 0.95 -1.03 1.38
N HIS A 162 0.31 0.07 1.74
CA HIS A 162 0.87 1.08 2.63
C HIS A 162 0.02 1.23 3.89
N SER A 163 0.67 1.43 5.03
CA SER A 163 0.01 1.84 6.28
C SER A 163 -1.15 0.91 6.66
N LEU A 164 -2.37 1.44 6.85
CA LEU A 164 -3.59 0.69 7.14
C LEU A 164 -3.85 -0.42 6.11
N GLY A 165 -3.56 -0.18 4.83
CA GLY A 165 -3.70 -1.18 3.77
C GLY A 165 -2.89 -2.45 4.02
N VAL A 166 -1.78 -2.36 4.76
CA VAL A 166 -0.99 -3.54 5.18
C VAL A 166 -1.77 -4.41 6.13
N THR A 167 -2.38 -3.84 7.16
CA THR A 167 -3.15 -4.61 8.16
C THR A 167 -4.46 -5.13 7.59
N ILE A 168 -5.12 -4.37 6.69
CA ILE A 168 -6.29 -4.85 5.93
C ILE A 168 -5.91 -6.10 5.12
N THR A 169 -4.79 -6.06 4.39
CA THR A 169 -4.30 -7.20 3.59
C THR A 169 -3.99 -8.41 4.47
N ARG A 170 -3.27 -8.21 5.57
CA ARG A 170 -2.93 -9.29 6.52
C ARG A 170 -4.17 -9.92 7.14
N GLU A 171 -5.14 -9.09 7.55
CA GLU A 171 -6.38 -9.57 8.15
C GLU A 171 -7.22 -10.34 7.13
N TRP A 172 -7.30 -9.88 5.87
CA TRP A 172 -7.92 -10.64 4.79
C TRP A 172 -7.22 -11.99 4.56
N ILE A 173 -5.89 -12.00 4.44
CA ILE A 173 -5.13 -13.24 4.26
C ILE A 173 -5.42 -14.22 5.39
N ARG A 174 -5.45 -13.73 6.63
CA ARG A 174 -5.72 -14.55 7.82
C ARG A 174 -7.16 -15.08 7.87
N GLN A 175 -8.15 -14.25 7.49
CA GLN A 175 -9.57 -14.64 7.54
C GLN A 175 -9.94 -15.70 6.50
N ASP A 176 -9.36 -15.60 5.32
CA ASP A 176 -9.77 -16.36 4.15
C ASP A 176 -8.75 -17.44 3.74
N ASP A 177 -7.69 -17.64 4.53
CA ASP A 177 -6.55 -18.49 4.16
C ASP A 177 -5.99 -18.12 2.76
N ALA A 178 -5.94 -16.80 2.45
CA ALA A 178 -5.64 -16.28 1.13
C ALA A 178 -4.15 -16.30 0.76
N GLN A 179 -3.28 -16.94 1.56
CA GLN A 179 -1.83 -17.07 1.31
C GLN A 179 -1.48 -17.86 0.03
N ARG A 180 -2.46 -18.50 -0.60
CA ARG A 180 -2.28 -19.14 -1.91
C ARG A 180 -2.72 -18.24 -3.06
N THR A 181 -3.54 -17.25 -2.76
CA THR A 181 -4.02 -16.24 -3.70
C THR A 181 -3.02 -15.11 -3.88
N VAL A 182 -2.32 -14.73 -2.81
CA VAL A 182 -1.27 -13.72 -2.84
C VAL A 182 0.09 -14.38 -3.09
N ARG A 183 0.71 -14.10 -4.24
CA ARG A 183 2.04 -14.61 -4.57
C ARG A 183 3.12 -13.88 -3.77
N ARG A 184 3.09 -12.54 -3.81
CA ARG A 184 4.04 -11.66 -3.15
C ARG A 184 3.35 -10.48 -2.52
N PHE A 185 3.80 -10.10 -1.35
CA PHE A 185 3.26 -8.97 -0.61
C PHE A 185 4.37 -8.01 -0.18
N VAL A 186 4.30 -6.79 -0.70
CA VAL A 186 5.15 -5.66 -0.28
C VAL A 186 4.36 -4.84 0.74
N ALA A 187 4.79 -4.90 1.99
CA ALA A 187 4.19 -4.21 3.12
C ALA A 187 5.02 -2.96 3.46
N ILE A 188 4.48 -1.78 3.19
CA ILE A 188 5.18 -0.51 3.36
C ILE A 188 4.65 0.19 4.61
N ASP A 189 5.50 0.39 5.60
CA ASP A 189 5.23 1.12 6.85
C ASP A 189 3.87 0.77 7.50
N GLY A 190 3.54 -0.52 7.57
CA GLY A 190 2.28 -1.01 8.13
C GLY A 190 2.25 -0.96 9.66
N PRO A 191 1.10 -0.61 10.28
CA PRO A 191 0.96 -0.55 11.73
C PRO A 191 0.79 -1.94 12.37
N ASN A 192 1.71 -2.86 12.07
CA ASN A 192 1.60 -4.27 12.45
C ASN A 192 1.62 -4.49 13.97
N HIS A 193 2.23 -3.57 14.73
CA HIS A 193 2.34 -3.66 16.18
C HIS A 193 1.91 -2.36 16.87
N GLY A 194 0.99 -1.61 16.26
CA GLY A 194 0.39 -0.41 16.84
C GLY A 194 0.86 0.90 16.24
N ILE A 195 0.19 1.99 16.61
CA ILE A 195 0.45 3.34 16.12
C ILE A 195 0.63 4.29 17.31
N ILE A 196 1.75 4.98 17.34
CA ILE A 196 2.02 5.98 18.38
C ILE A 196 1.03 7.15 18.35
N ASN A 197 0.50 7.50 17.18
CA ASN A 197 -0.45 8.62 17.02
C ASN A 197 -1.74 8.45 17.81
N CYS A 198 -2.03 7.25 18.28
CA CYS A 198 -3.17 6.96 19.15
C CYS A 198 -2.88 7.23 20.63
N SER A 199 -1.67 7.69 20.97
CA SER A 199 -1.32 8.05 22.34
C SER A 199 -2.20 9.16 22.88
N PRO A 200 -2.64 9.08 24.15
CA PRO A 200 -3.34 10.17 24.79
C PRO A 200 -2.43 11.36 25.10
N ASN A 201 -1.09 11.18 25.04
CA ASN A 201 -0.12 12.21 25.42
C ASN A 201 1.17 12.16 24.55
N PRO A 202 1.44 13.15 23.67
CA PRO A 202 0.48 14.18 23.26
C PRO A 202 -0.59 13.60 22.33
N ALA A 203 -1.82 13.99 22.53
CA ALA A 203 -2.88 13.54 21.67
C ALA A 203 -2.74 14.13 20.26
N ASN A 204 -2.94 13.29 19.25
CA ASN A 204 -2.94 13.74 17.85
C ASN A 204 -4.37 14.06 17.41
N PHE A 205 -4.76 15.32 17.58
CA PHE A 205 -6.11 15.81 17.29
C PHE A 205 -6.24 16.51 15.94
N TYR A 206 -5.32 16.31 15.02
CA TYR A 206 -5.32 17.02 13.73
C TYR A 206 -6.56 16.79 12.89
N GLN A 207 -7.19 15.64 13.05
CA GLN A 207 -8.38 15.28 12.31
C GLN A 207 -9.42 14.66 13.24
N LEU A 208 -10.69 14.87 12.90
CA LEU A 208 -11.78 14.19 13.57
C LEU A 208 -11.73 12.67 13.30
N PRO A 209 -12.23 11.83 14.22
CA PRO A 209 -12.33 10.38 13.99
C PRO A 209 -13.04 10.01 12.68
N SER A 210 -14.05 10.79 12.29
CA SER A 210 -14.77 10.65 11.01
C SER A 210 -13.92 10.95 9.77
N GLN A 211 -12.76 11.57 9.96
CA GLN A 211 -11.80 11.90 8.92
C GLN A 211 -10.50 11.11 9.08
N GLY A 212 -10.56 9.95 9.73
CA GLY A 212 -9.39 9.11 9.99
C GLY A 212 -8.46 9.63 11.08
N GLY A 213 -8.95 10.52 11.95
CA GLY A 213 -8.15 11.11 13.02
C GLY A 213 -7.78 10.09 14.11
N PHE A 214 -6.59 10.29 14.67
CA PHE A 214 -6.02 9.42 15.69
C PHE A 214 -6.26 9.98 17.09
N THR A 215 -7.31 9.52 17.72
CA THR A 215 -7.55 9.74 19.15
C THR A 215 -7.73 8.38 19.82
N PRO A 216 -7.42 8.22 21.13
CA PRO A 216 -7.50 6.91 21.80
C PRO A 216 -8.84 6.19 21.61
N ALA A 217 -9.93 6.95 21.49
CA ALA A 217 -11.28 6.40 21.33
C ALA A 217 -11.77 6.30 19.87
N SER A 218 -10.97 6.74 18.89
CA SER A 218 -11.35 6.59 17.49
C SER A 218 -11.34 5.12 17.07
N GLU A 219 -12.18 4.74 16.12
CA GLU A 219 -12.30 3.37 15.65
C GLU A 219 -10.96 2.80 15.14
N VAL A 220 -10.19 3.61 14.43
CA VAL A 220 -8.85 3.19 13.96
C VAL A 220 -7.91 2.94 15.14
N CYS A 221 -7.98 3.72 16.21
CA CYS A 221 -7.14 3.55 17.40
C CYS A 221 -7.62 2.41 18.30
N VAL A 222 -8.91 2.10 18.31
CA VAL A 222 -9.44 0.90 18.96
C VAL A 222 -8.84 -0.36 18.35
N GLU A 223 -8.62 -0.37 17.03
CA GLU A 223 -7.95 -1.50 16.35
C GLU A 223 -6.42 -1.43 16.49
N LEU A 224 -5.81 -0.27 16.26
CA LEU A 224 -4.37 -0.15 16.00
C LEU A 224 -3.58 0.64 17.05
N GLY A 225 -4.23 1.20 18.07
CA GLY A 225 -3.57 2.12 19.00
C GLY A 225 -2.63 1.47 20.01
N SER A 226 -2.57 0.16 20.09
CA SER A 226 -1.67 -0.59 20.97
C SER A 226 -1.42 -1.98 20.40
N PRO A 227 -0.21 -2.55 20.60
CA PRO A 227 0.04 -3.98 20.28
C PRO A 227 -0.91 -4.91 21.03
N ASP A 228 -1.49 -4.43 22.11
CA ASP A 228 -2.38 -5.17 22.99
C ASP A 228 -3.87 -5.07 22.64
N THR A 229 -4.24 -4.33 21.58
CA THR A 229 -5.63 -4.32 21.13
C THR A 229 -6.10 -5.72 20.77
N PRO A 230 -7.40 -6.03 20.94
CA PRO A 230 -7.94 -7.33 20.54
C PRO A 230 -7.70 -7.64 19.05
N PHE A 231 -7.72 -6.59 18.20
CA PHE A 231 -7.45 -6.73 16.78
C PHE A 231 -6.00 -7.16 16.52
N LEU A 232 -5.01 -6.42 17.02
CA LEU A 232 -3.60 -6.73 16.77
C LEU A 232 -3.14 -8.02 17.45
N LYS A 233 -3.64 -8.33 18.65
CA LYS A 233 -3.40 -9.63 19.28
C LYS A 233 -3.90 -10.80 18.42
N ARG A 234 -5.06 -10.65 17.80
CA ARG A 234 -5.60 -11.67 16.91
C ARG A 234 -4.81 -11.75 15.60
N LEU A 235 -4.49 -10.58 14.99
CA LEU A 235 -3.75 -10.49 13.74
C LEU A 235 -2.34 -11.09 13.86
N ASN A 236 -1.67 -10.85 14.97
CA ASN A 236 -0.29 -11.28 15.24
C ASN A 236 -0.20 -12.65 15.94
N LYS A 237 -1.33 -13.34 16.10
CA LYS A 237 -1.33 -14.67 16.71
C LYS A 237 -0.79 -15.70 15.70
N GLY A 238 0.39 -16.22 15.96
CA GLY A 238 1.01 -17.28 15.15
C GLY A 238 2.08 -16.75 14.19
N ASP A 239 1.95 -17.07 12.90
CA ASP A 239 2.89 -16.68 11.86
C ASP A 239 2.51 -15.31 11.26
N ASP A 240 3.47 -14.38 11.24
CA ASP A 240 3.27 -13.06 10.64
C ASP A 240 3.28 -13.11 9.10
N THR A 241 3.87 -14.18 8.55
CA THR A 241 4.11 -14.38 7.12
C THR A 241 3.62 -15.77 6.66
N PRO A 242 2.30 -16.04 6.81
CA PRO A 242 1.77 -17.38 6.61
C PRO A 242 1.90 -17.89 5.16
N GLY A 243 2.14 -19.19 5.05
CA GLY A 243 2.04 -19.96 3.82
C GLY A 243 3.12 -19.69 2.78
N PRO A 244 2.80 -19.90 1.49
CA PRO A 244 3.76 -19.76 0.39
C PRO A 244 3.93 -18.32 -0.11
N THR A 245 3.13 -17.37 0.38
CA THR A 245 3.30 -15.96 0.08
C THR A 245 4.69 -15.48 0.48
N GLN A 246 5.35 -14.74 -0.40
CA GLN A 246 6.62 -14.11 -0.08
C GLN A 246 6.38 -12.68 0.40
N TYR A 247 7.08 -12.27 1.45
CA TYR A 247 6.85 -10.98 2.11
C TYR A 247 8.09 -10.10 2.06
N LEU A 248 7.90 -8.83 1.67
CA LEU A 248 8.88 -7.76 1.80
C LEU A 248 8.28 -6.66 2.67
N VAL A 249 8.95 -6.34 3.75
CA VAL A 249 8.67 -5.13 4.55
C VAL A 249 9.62 -4.03 4.11
N ILE A 250 9.07 -2.86 3.80
CA ILE A 250 9.83 -1.62 3.60
C ILE A 250 9.37 -0.65 4.68
N ARG A 251 10.29 -0.16 5.49
CA ARG A 251 9.96 0.74 6.58
C ARG A 251 10.91 1.91 6.67
N ASN A 252 10.43 2.98 7.26
CA ASN A 252 11.25 4.10 7.65
C ASN A 252 11.94 3.79 8.98
N ALA A 253 13.27 3.64 8.96
CA ALA A 253 14.04 3.30 10.15
C ALA A 253 14.50 4.53 10.95
N ASP A 254 14.50 5.72 10.34
CA ASP A 254 14.96 6.94 11.00
C ASP A 254 14.01 7.41 12.10
N THR A 255 12.71 7.22 11.88
CA THR A 255 11.69 7.66 12.84
C THR A 255 11.41 6.61 13.91
N SER A 256 11.78 5.36 13.71
CA SER A 256 11.41 4.22 14.57
C SER A 256 9.91 4.05 14.80
N PHE A 257 9.05 4.84 14.13
CA PHE A 257 7.61 4.87 14.30
C PHE A 257 6.90 4.67 12.96
N VAL A 258 5.75 4.02 12.98
CA VAL A 258 4.97 3.78 11.77
C VAL A 258 4.45 5.09 11.19
N TYR A 259 3.93 5.95 12.03
CA TYR A 259 3.42 7.24 11.62
C TYR A 259 3.85 8.32 12.59
N PHE A 260 4.48 9.35 12.05
CA PHE A 260 4.89 10.52 12.79
C PHE A 260 4.75 11.78 11.91
N SER A 261 3.98 12.75 12.36
CA SER A 261 3.89 14.06 11.70
C SER A 261 4.98 14.97 12.24
N LEU A 262 5.85 15.45 11.34
CA LEU A 262 6.88 16.42 11.68
C LEU A 262 6.36 17.86 11.73
N GLN A 263 5.06 18.09 11.57
CA GLN A 263 4.53 19.46 11.59
C GLN A 263 4.96 20.25 12.82
N ASP A 264 5.24 19.57 13.92
CA ASP A 264 5.61 20.21 15.19
C ASP A 264 7.09 20.08 15.53
N GLY A 265 7.90 19.39 14.71
CA GLY A 265 9.32 19.18 14.99
C GLY A 265 9.59 18.44 16.31
N VAL A 266 8.57 17.84 16.91
CA VAL A 266 8.65 17.18 18.20
C VAL A 266 8.62 15.67 17.98
N PHE A 267 9.71 15.01 18.31
CA PHE A 267 9.69 13.57 18.45
C PHE A 267 8.91 13.20 19.70
N PRO A 268 8.04 12.19 19.62
CA PRO A 268 7.35 11.75 20.83
C PRO A 268 8.37 11.33 21.89
N PRO A 269 8.02 11.51 23.18
CA PRO A 269 8.89 11.05 24.26
C PRO A 269 9.14 9.55 24.17
N VAL A 270 10.32 9.11 24.55
CA VAL A 270 10.67 7.70 24.64
C VAL A 270 10.75 7.32 26.13
N PRO A 271 10.04 6.29 26.58
CA PRO A 271 9.09 5.47 25.82
C PRO A 271 7.82 6.24 25.47
N ALA A 272 7.30 5.96 24.26
CA ALA A 272 6.01 6.47 23.83
C ALA A 272 4.88 5.75 24.56
N GLU A 273 3.70 6.36 24.63
CA GLU A 273 2.52 5.72 25.21
C GLU A 273 1.61 5.16 24.11
N ASP A 274 1.00 4.01 24.38
CA ASP A 274 -0.06 3.45 23.54
C ASP A 274 -1.42 4.12 23.81
N SER A 275 -2.47 3.71 23.10
CA SER A 275 -3.83 4.26 23.28
C SER A 275 -4.42 4.03 24.68
N PHE A 276 -3.82 3.17 25.48
CA PHE A 276 -4.19 2.95 26.88
C PHE A 276 -3.34 3.77 27.87
N GLY A 277 -2.45 4.63 27.37
CA GLY A 277 -1.54 5.42 28.21
C GLY A 277 -0.40 4.61 28.83
N ARG A 278 -0.03 3.47 28.23
CA ARG A 278 1.04 2.61 28.72
C ARG A 278 2.33 2.81 27.93
N PRO A 279 3.50 2.90 28.59
CA PRO A 279 4.78 2.94 27.90
C PRO A 279 4.93 1.78 26.92
N THR A 280 5.18 2.08 25.66
CA THR A 280 5.21 1.08 24.57
C THR A 280 6.34 1.42 23.59
N ASP A 281 7.09 0.40 23.18
CA ASP A 281 8.10 0.51 22.14
C ASP A 281 7.47 0.24 20.77
N PHE A 282 7.31 1.30 19.97
CA PHE A 282 6.81 1.22 18.60
C PHE A 282 7.93 1.08 17.55
N SER A 283 9.20 1.02 17.95
CA SER A 283 10.33 0.99 17.02
C SER A 283 10.27 -0.14 15.98
N ARG A 284 9.55 -1.19 16.31
CA ARG A 284 9.37 -2.35 15.43
C ARG A 284 7.96 -2.48 14.86
N SER A 285 7.14 -1.45 14.98
CA SER A 285 5.72 -1.55 14.60
C SER A 285 5.51 -2.01 13.16
N ALA A 286 6.33 -1.55 12.23
CA ALA A 286 6.19 -1.93 10.82
C ALA A 286 6.77 -3.31 10.47
N THR A 287 7.47 -3.99 11.40
CA THR A 287 8.14 -5.26 11.10
C THR A 287 7.16 -6.44 11.03
N LEU A 288 7.55 -7.45 10.23
CA LEU A 288 6.90 -8.77 10.20
C LEU A 288 7.98 -9.84 10.37
N ARG A 289 7.80 -10.73 11.33
CA ARG A 289 8.71 -11.84 11.54
C ARG A 289 8.63 -12.81 10.35
N GLY A 290 9.78 -13.15 9.78
CA GLY A 290 9.85 -14.03 8.60
C GLY A 290 9.85 -13.29 7.26
N ALA A 291 9.52 -11.99 7.22
CA ALA A 291 9.62 -11.19 6.02
C ALA A 291 11.06 -10.77 5.71
N ARG A 292 11.38 -10.64 4.42
CA ARG A 292 12.54 -9.84 4.01
C ARG A 292 12.27 -8.39 4.44
N GLN A 293 13.29 -7.71 4.98
CA GLN A 293 13.14 -6.36 5.47
C GLN A 293 14.09 -5.40 4.75
N LEU A 294 13.58 -4.23 4.39
CA LEU A 294 14.35 -3.09 3.90
C LEU A 294 14.10 -1.90 4.83
N ASP A 295 15.14 -1.47 5.49
CA ASP A 295 15.14 -0.28 6.32
C ASP A 295 15.65 0.90 5.50
N LEU A 296 14.84 1.93 5.34
CA LEU A 296 15.21 3.17 4.69
C LEU A 296 15.66 4.19 5.74
N THR A 297 16.79 4.82 5.50
CA THR A 297 17.36 5.86 6.36
C THR A 297 17.70 7.09 5.54
N GLY A 298 17.48 8.28 6.08
CA GLY A 298 17.99 9.57 5.60
C GLY A 298 17.46 10.07 4.26
N GLN A 299 16.76 9.26 3.47
CA GLN A 299 16.35 9.65 2.12
C GLN A 299 14.91 9.22 1.82
N GLY A 300 14.14 10.14 1.21
CA GLY A 300 12.79 9.86 0.74
C GLY A 300 11.78 9.57 1.86
N ALA A 301 12.28 9.58 3.09
CA ALA A 301 11.44 9.38 4.24
C ALA A 301 10.64 10.64 4.57
N PHE A 302 11.20 11.81 4.32
CA PHE A 302 10.54 13.08 4.56
C PHE A 302 10.04 13.72 3.27
N ASP A 303 8.75 13.98 3.19
CA ASP A 303 8.17 14.81 2.15
C ASP A 303 7.90 16.20 2.74
N PRO A 304 8.59 17.24 2.25
CA PRO A 304 8.42 18.60 2.80
C PRO A 304 7.04 19.20 2.55
N ILE A 305 6.30 18.68 1.57
CA ILE A 305 4.94 19.15 1.26
C ILE A 305 3.92 18.49 2.19
N LEU A 306 4.11 17.18 2.43
CA LEU A 306 3.19 16.39 3.25
C LEU A 306 3.56 16.42 4.74
N GLY A 307 4.74 16.93 5.09
CA GLY A 307 5.20 17.02 6.48
C GLY A 307 5.34 15.66 7.19
N SER A 308 5.39 14.57 6.43
CA SER A 308 5.37 13.23 6.97
C SER A 308 6.34 12.30 6.25
N THR A 309 7.21 11.66 7.01
CA THR A 309 8.09 10.60 6.50
C THR A 309 7.31 9.35 6.10
N HIS A 310 6.18 9.11 6.73
CA HIS A 310 5.29 7.99 6.48
C HIS A 310 4.65 8.05 5.09
N LEU A 311 4.24 9.23 4.61
CA LEU A 311 3.71 9.43 3.26
C LEU A 311 4.85 9.54 2.24
N GLY A 312 5.94 10.21 2.61
CA GLY A 312 7.10 10.40 1.76
C GLY A 312 7.78 9.11 1.31
N ILE A 313 7.68 8.03 2.09
CA ILE A 313 8.25 6.72 1.75
C ILE A 313 7.69 6.16 0.43
N LEU A 314 6.43 6.46 0.07
CA LEU A 314 5.81 6.04 -1.19
C LEU A 314 6.42 6.73 -2.43
N ASN A 315 7.00 7.91 -2.23
CA ASN A 315 7.66 8.68 -3.28
C ASN A 315 9.15 8.39 -3.39
N SER A 316 9.71 7.61 -2.45
CA SER A 316 11.11 7.22 -2.46
C SER A 316 11.43 6.35 -3.68
N PRO A 317 12.42 6.72 -4.51
CA PRO A 317 12.89 5.86 -5.59
C PRO A 317 13.37 4.50 -5.09
N GLN A 318 13.96 4.44 -3.90
CA GLN A 318 14.43 3.19 -3.29
C GLN A 318 13.27 2.26 -2.93
N THR A 319 12.17 2.80 -2.39
CA THR A 319 10.95 2.03 -2.10
C THR A 319 10.38 1.43 -3.38
N ARG A 320 10.20 2.27 -4.41
CA ARG A 320 9.62 1.86 -5.69
C ARG A 320 10.47 0.81 -6.40
N GLN A 321 11.78 1.03 -6.44
CA GLN A 321 12.71 0.11 -7.05
C GLN A 321 12.77 -1.23 -6.31
N ALA A 322 12.83 -1.23 -4.98
CA ALA A 322 12.86 -2.45 -4.18
C ALA A 322 11.57 -3.26 -4.33
N ALA A 323 10.41 -2.60 -4.38
CA ALA A 323 9.13 -3.25 -4.64
C ALA A 323 9.11 -3.90 -6.03
N LEU A 324 9.53 -3.18 -7.06
CA LEU A 324 9.61 -3.69 -8.43
C LEU A 324 10.54 -4.91 -8.53
N GLU A 325 11.75 -4.80 -7.99
CA GLU A 325 12.74 -5.89 -7.98
C GLU A 325 12.19 -7.13 -7.27
N PHE A 326 11.57 -6.92 -6.10
CA PHE A 326 10.98 -8.03 -5.36
C PHE A 326 9.86 -8.71 -6.15
N LEU A 327 8.96 -7.97 -6.81
CA LEU A 327 7.85 -8.54 -7.57
C LEU A 327 8.29 -9.19 -8.90
N THR A 328 9.42 -8.78 -9.47
CA THR A 328 9.92 -9.29 -10.75
C THR A 328 11.02 -10.33 -10.63
N SER A 329 11.64 -10.50 -9.45
CA SER A 329 12.73 -11.46 -9.24
C SER A 329 12.30 -12.89 -9.56
N ARG A 330 13.18 -13.66 -10.23
CA ARG A 330 12.96 -15.11 -10.52
C ARG A 330 13.16 -15.97 -9.26
N HIS A 331 14.04 -15.54 -8.37
CA HIS A 331 14.35 -16.19 -7.09
C HIS A 331 14.49 -15.10 -6.02
N PRO A 332 13.43 -14.75 -5.28
CA PRO A 332 13.57 -13.89 -4.13
C PRO A 332 14.26 -14.72 -3.02
N HIS A 333 15.51 -14.37 -2.77
CA HIS A 333 16.29 -14.91 -1.64
C HIS A 333 15.91 -14.20 -0.36
#